data_df16dd272dc5de5b817a374b55de1e4f
#
_entry.id   df16dd272dc5de5b817a374b55de1e4f
#
_cell.length_a   1.000
_cell.length_b   1.000
_cell.length_c   1.000
_cell.angle_alpha   90.00
_cell.angle_beta   90.00
_cell.angle_gamma   90.00
#
_symmetry.space_group_name_H-M   'P 1'
#
loop_
_entity.id
_entity.type
_entity.pdbx_description
1 polymer ?
#
loop_
_entity_poly.entity_id
_entity_poly.type
_entity_poly.pdbx_seq_one_letter_code
_entity_poly.pdbx_strand_id
1 'polypeptide(L)'
;TSVGDTDEGMKRLIKAIYELDKKYKPLQGAYNTVDSDIVPEEIKKSQKKEKNYDIEPGHLPQAEVIYSPAQVISMKDAGADGFQFVPLTQSEGYISAEYAYLYPPGIPMLVPGERITAQIREHFQWYMERTYEIQGVEKEGYIEVWTHG
;
A
#
# COMPACT_ATOMS: atom_id res chain seq x y z
N THR A 1 -19.23 20.37 -19.20
CA THR A 1 -18.80 21.53 -18.41
C THR A 1 -18.78 21.11 -16.96
N SER A 2 -17.62 20.79 -16.42
CA SER A 2 -17.44 20.55 -14.99
C SER A 2 -17.65 21.84 -14.23
N VAL A 3 -18.49 21.76 -13.22
CA VAL A 3 -18.80 22.89 -12.34
C VAL A 3 -17.52 23.17 -11.52
N GLY A 4 -16.85 24.30 -11.78
CA GLY A 4 -16.29 25.06 -10.69
C GLY A 4 -14.79 25.16 -10.50
N ASP A 5 -13.95 24.82 -11.42
CA ASP A 5 -12.54 25.25 -11.29
C ASP A 5 -12.34 26.60 -11.98
N THR A 6 -12.70 27.68 -11.26
CA THR A 6 -12.37 29.03 -11.68
C THR A 6 -10.96 29.39 -11.22
N ASP A 7 -10.24 30.20 -11.97
CA ASP A 7 -8.92 30.75 -11.58
C ASP A 7 -8.91 31.36 -10.19
N GLU A 8 -10.03 31.95 -9.78
CA GLU A 8 -10.20 32.50 -8.42
C GLU A 8 -10.35 31.39 -7.35
N GLY A 9 -11.02 30.28 -7.67
CA GLY A 9 -11.13 29.11 -6.80
C GLY A 9 -9.76 28.49 -6.57
N MET A 10 -8.99 28.30 -7.62
CA MET A 10 -7.63 27.77 -7.56
C MET A 10 -6.70 28.68 -6.74
N LYS A 11 -6.75 29.99 -6.96
CA LYS A 11 -5.95 30.94 -6.17
C LYS A 11 -6.31 30.92 -4.69
N ARG A 12 -7.59 30.76 -4.34
CA ARG A 12 -8.04 30.60 -2.94
C ARG A 12 -7.52 29.31 -2.32
N LEU A 13 -7.56 28.20 -3.07
CA LEU A 13 -7.03 26.91 -2.61
C LEU A 13 -5.51 26.98 -2.36
N ILE A 14 -4.75 27.51 -3.31
CA ILE A 14 -3.29 27.68 -3.18
C ILE A 14 -2.95 28.55 -1.96
N LYS A 15 -3.70 29.65 -1.75
CA LYS A 15 -3.49 30.51 -0.58
C LYS A 15 -3.80 29.77 0.72
N ALA A 16 -4.89 29.00 0.78
CA ALA A 16 -5.24 28.22 1.97
C ALA A 16 -4.18 27.15 2.28
N ILE A 17 -3.68 26.44 1.28
CA ILE A 17 -2.60 25.46 1.44
C ILE A 17 -1.33 26.13 1.96
N TYR A 18 -0.95 27.29 1.40
CA TYR A 18 0.22 28.04 1.83
C TYR A 18 0.11 28.52 3.29
N GLU A 19 -1.06 29.01 3.71
CA GLU A 19 -1.31 29.41 5.09
C GLU A 19 -1.27 28.22 6.07
N LEU A 20 -1.78 27.07 5.65
CA LEU A 20 -1.68 25.81 6.42
C LEU A 20 -0.22 25.37 6.57
N ASP A 21 0.54 25.32 5.47
CA ASP A 21 1.96 24.96 5.50
C ASP A 21 2.75 25.87 6.43
N LYS A 22 2.52 27.19 6.34
CA LYS A 22 3.16 28.17 7.21
C LYS A 22 2.80 27.98 8.69
N LYS A 23 1.55 27.56 8.99
CA LYS A 23 1.08 27.30 10.35
C LYS A 23 1.67 26.03 10.95
N TYR A 24 1.85 24.98 10.13
CA TYR A 24 2.28 23.66 10.60
C TYR A 24 3.77 23.36 10.40
N LYS A 25 4.48 24.12 9.56
CA LYS A 25 5.92 24.01 9.38
C LYS A 25 6.75 24.09 10.66
N PRO A 26 6.37 24.93 11.68
CA PRO A 26 7.05 24.91 12.96
C PRO A 26 6.86 23.63 13.76
N LEU A 27 5.80 22.87 13.51
CA LEU A 27 5.53 21.61 14.19
C LEU A 27 6.37 20.44 13.64
N GLN A 28 6.76 20.46 12.38
CA GLN A 28 7.68 19.46 11.80
C GLN A 28 9.09 19.57 12.40
N GLY A 29 9.54 20.78 12.73
CA GLY A 29 10.82 20.98 13.44
C GLY A 29 10.80 20.48 14.90
N ALA A 30 9.63 20.42 15.54
CA ALA A 30 9.49 19.93 16.90
C ALA A 30 9.46 18.38 16.99
N TYR A 31 9.07 17.70 15.92
CA TYR A 31 9.09 16.23 15.90
C TYR A 31 10.49 15.64 15.72
N ASN A 32 11.45 16.42 15.21
CA ASN A 32 12.85 15.99 15.05
C ASN A 32 13.70 16.19 16.31
N THR A 33 13.14 16.71 17.39
CA THR A 33 13.83 16.93 18.67
C THR A 33 13.07 16.31 19.84
N VAL A 34 12.44 15.16 19.65
CA VAL A 34 11.97 14.37 20.81
C VAL A 34 13.23 13.78 21.44
N ASP A 35 13.56 14.33 22.62
CA ASP A 35 14.66 13.88 23.44
C ASP A 35 14.49 12.37 23.69
N SER A 36 15.48 11.57 23.31
CA SER A 36 15.44 10.10 23.38
C SER A 36 15.16 9.57 24.79
N ASP A 37 15.29 10.43 25.81
CA ASP A 37 15.10 10.08 27.21
C ASP A 37 13.63 10.15 27.66
N ILE A 38 12.72 10.73 26.82
CA ILE A 38 11.29 10.87 27.13
C ILE A 38 10.45 9.74 26.50
N VAL A 39 11.04 8.93 25.62
CA VAL A 39 10.32 7.84 24.95
C VAL A 39 10.18 6.65 25.92
N PRO A 40 8.95 6.21 26.24
CA PRO A 40 8.74 5.05 27.11
C PRO A 40 9.48 3.81 26.60
N GLU A 41 10.02 3.02 27.53
CA GLU A 41 10.78 1.78 27.23
C GLU A 41 9.99 0.77 26.36
N GLU A 42 8.67 0.80 26.45
CA GLU A 42 7.78 -0.04 25.65
C GLU A 42 7.81 0.33 24.16
N ILE A 43 7.97 1.64 23.84
CA ILE A 43 8.10 2.12 22.46
C ILE A 43 9.52 1.83 21.93
N LYS A 44 10.55 1.93 22.81
CA LYS A 44 11.94 1.55 22.46
C LYS A 44 12.07 0.05 22.14
N LYS A 45 11.24 -0.81 22.77
CA LYS A 45 11.22 -2.26 22.50
C LYS A 45 10.52 -2.62 21.21
N SER A 46 9.51 -1.84 20.78
CA SER A 46 8.85 -2.04 19.48
C SER A 46 9.75 -1.63 18.30
N GLN A 47 10.66 -0.67 18.49
CA GLN A 47 11.62 -0.26 17.45
C GLN A 47 12.79 -1.26 17.24
N LYS A 48 12.98 -2.25 18.12
CA LYS A 48 14.13 -3.16 18.13
C LYS A 48 14.03 -4.36 17.18
N LYS A 49 13.03 -4.40 16.31
CA LYS A 49 12.85 -5.39 15.22
C LYS A 49 12.63 -4.75 13.87
N GLU A 50 13.31 -3.66 13.58
CA GLU A 50 13.43 -3.26 12.18
C GLU A 50 14.31 -4.30 11.47
N LYS A 51 13.66 -5.24 10.80
CA LYS A 51 14.29 -5.86 9.64
C LYS A 51 14.59 -4.69 8.70
N ASN A 52 15.87 -4.49 8.38
CA ASN A 52 16.29 -3.50 7.37
C ASN A 52 15.70 -3.93 6.02
N TYR A 53 14.45 -3.54 5.79
CA TYR A 53 13.91 -3.54 4.44
C TYR A 53 14.39 -2.24 3.80
N ASP A 54 15.11 -2.35 2.71
CA ASP A 54 15.50 -1.23 1.84
C ASP A 54 14.27 -0.76 1.02
N ILE A 55 13.15 -0.53 1.74
CA ILE A 55 11.86 -0.16 1.16
C ILE A 55 11.64 1.32 1.35
N GLU A 56 11.70 2.07 0.26
CA GLU A 56 11.32 3.47 0.23
C GLU A 56 9.79 3.60 0.13
N PRO A 57 9.13 4.36 1.04
CA PRO A 57 7.70 4.61 0.94
C PRO A 57 7.32 5.20 -0.43
N GLY A 58 6.34 4.59 -1.09
CA GLY A 58 5.87 5.03 -2.41
C GLY A 58 6.66 4.45 -3.59
N HIS A 59 7.77 3.75 -3.37
CA HIS A 59 8.40 2.95 -4.39
C HIS A 59 7.78 1.55 -4.39
N LEU A 60 7.08 1.20 -5.46
CA LEU A 60 6.50 -0.14 -5.61
C LEU A 60 7.43 -1.02 -6.45
N PRO A 61 7.63 -2.28 -6.07
CA PRO A 61 8.37 -3.22 -6.89
C PRO A 61 7.64 -3.46 -8.20
N GLN A 62 8.40 -3.68 -9.25
CA GLN A 62 7.83 -4.02 -10.54
C GLN A 62 7.23 -5.43 -10.49
N ALA A 63 5.96 -5.56 -10.82
CA ALA A 63 5.28 -6.84 -10.91
C ALA A 63 5.57 -7.53 -12.24
N GLU A 64 5.57 -8.86 -12.21
CA GLU A 64 5.67 -9.69 -13.41
C GLU A 64 4.26 -10.02 -13.91
N VAL A 65 3.86 -9.46 -15.05
CA VAL A 65 2.55 -9.71 -15.66
C VAL A 65 2.57 -11.05 -16.38
N ILE A 66 1.78 -12.02 -15.90
CA ILE A 66 1.62 -13.35 -16.50
C ILE A 66 0.34 -13.43 -17.32
N TYR A 67 -0.75 -12.87 -16.79
CA TYR A 67 -2.06 -12.79 -17.44
C TYR A 67 -2.59 -11.37 -17.36
N SER A 68 -3.48 -11.01 -18.26
CA SER A 68 -4.24 -9.77 -18.10
C SER A 68 -5.29 -9.93 -17.00
N PRO A 69 -5.69 -8.85 -16.32
CA PRO A 69 -6.78 -8.90 -15.33
C PRO A 69 -8.08 -9.51 -15.90
N ALA A 70 -8.41 -9.18 -17.15
CA ALA A 70 -9.60 -9.72 -17.82
C ALA A 70 -9.55 -11.24 -17.98
N GLN A 71 -8.38 -11.82 -18.27
CA GLN A 71 -8.22 -13.27 -18.37
C GLN A 71 -8.45 -13.96 -17.02
N VAL A 72 -7.85 -13.44 -15.95
CA VAL A 72 -8.00 -14.02 -14.60
C VAL A 72 -9.46 -13.91 -14.13
N ILE A 73 -10.09 -12.76 -14.31
CA ILE A 73 -11.50 -12.56 -13.95
C ILE A 73 -12.39 -13.55 -14.77
N SER A 74 -12.15 -13.67 -16.07
CA SER A 74 -12.90 -14.61 -16.92
C SER A 74 -12.73 -16.08 -16.50
N MET A 75 -11.52 -16.48 -16.07
CA MET A 75 -11.27 -17.83 -15.56
C MET A 75 -12.01 -18.07 -14.26
N LYS A 76 -12.00 -17.08 -13.34
CA LYS A 76 -12.73 -17.15 -12.07
C LYS A 76 -14.25 -17.24 -12.30
N ASP A 77 -14.81 -16.40 -13.16
CA ASP A 77 -16.22 -16.38 -13.51
C ASP A 77 -16.67 -17.69 -14.20
N ALA A 78 -15.79 -18.31 -14.95
CA ALA A 78 -16.01 -19.62 -15.57
C ALA A 78 -15.93 -20.80 -14.59
N GLY A 79 -15.60 -20.54 -13.31
CA GLY A 79 -15.46 -21.57 -12.29
C GLY A 79 -14.23 -22.45 -12.45
N ALA A 80 -13.13 -21.89 -13.00
CA ALA A 80 -11.88 -22.62 -13.10
C ALA A 80 -11.35 -22.97 -11.70
N ASP A 81 -10.78 -24.17 -11.59
CA ASP A 81 -10.17 -24.64 -10.34
C ASP A 81 -8.86 -23.90 -10.04
N GLY A 82 -8.44 -23.93 -8.75
CA GLY A 82 -7.14 -23.44 -8.32
C GLY A 82 -7.15 -22.02 -7.73
N PHE A 83 -8.32 -21.39 -7.59
CA PHE A 83 -8.45 -20.16 -6.83
C PHE A 83 -8.54 -20.45 -5.33
N GLN A 84 -7.70 -19.78 -4.54
CA GLN A 84 -7.71 -19.94 -3.08
C GLN A 84 -7.19 -18.70 -2.37
N PHE A 85 -7.61 -18.50 -1.12
CA PHE A 85 -7.06 -17.46 -0.26
C PHE A 85 -5.78 -17.93 0.43
N VAL A 86 -4.73 -17.13 0.33
CA VAL A 86 -3.47 -17.34 1.05
C VAL A 86 -3.15 -16.11 1.90
N PRO A 87 -2.48 -16.28 3.05
CA PRO A 87 -1.99 -15.11 3.79
C PRO A 87 -1.06 -14.26 2.91
N LEU A 88 -1.18 -12.94 2.94
CA LEU A 88 -0.33 -12.01 2.18
C LEU A 88 1.16 -12.29 2.41
N THR A 89 1.54 -12.66 3.64
CA THR A 89 2.93 -12.99 4.00
C THR A 89 3.44 -14.31 3.42
N GLN A 90 2.56 -15.15 2.86
CA GLN A 90 2.86 -16.45 2.28
C GLN A 90 2.50 -16.54 0.80
N SER A 91 2.19 -15.40 0.18
CA SER A 91 1.66 -15.33 -1.18
C SER A 91 2.71 -15.34 -2.29
N GLU A 92 4.01 -15.40 -1.95
CA GLU A 92 5.10 -15.41 -2.92
C GLU A 92 4.99 -16.56 -3.92
N GLY A 93 5.22 -16.24 -5.20
CA GLY A 93 5.21 -17.19 -6.31
C GLY A 93 3.84 -17.42 -6.94
N TYR A 94 2.76 -17.12 -6.25
CA TYR A 94 1.40 -17.25 -6.77
C TYR A 94 1.05 -16.11 -7.73
N ILE A 95 -0.02 -16.31 -8.51
CA ILE A 95 -0.60 -15.28 -9.38
C ILE A 95 -1.79 -14.66 -8.66
N SER A 96 -1.81 -13.33 -8.56
CA SER A 96 -2.91 -12.62 -7.93
C SER A 96 -4.21 -12.79 -8.70
N ALA A 97 -5.30 -13.02 -7.99
CA ALA A 97 -6.67 -12.99 -8.51
C ALA A 97 -7.45 -11.75 -8.07
N GLU A 98 -6.84 -10.91 -7.24
CA GLU A 98 -7.43 -9.70 -6.69
C GLU A 98 -6.57 -8.48 -6.97
N TYR A 99 -7.22 -7.30 -6.88
CA TYR A 99 -6.52 -6.03 -6.77
C TYR A 99 -6.10 -5.82 -5.31
N ALA A 100 -4.88 -5.32 -5.10
CA ALA A 100 -4.44 -4.87 -3.79
C ALA A 100 -3.93 -3.43 -3.90
N TYR A 101 -4.47 -2.54 -3.07
CA TYR A 101 -4.16 -1.12 -3.06
C TYR A 101 -3.60 -0.70 -1.71
N LEU A 102 -2.62 0.17 -1.73
CA LEU A 102 -2.18 0.88 -0.54
C LEU A 102 -3.04 2.13 -0.36
N TYR A 103 -3.71 2.24 0.78
CA TYR A 103 -4.56 3.39 1.08
C TYR A 103 -4.10 4.11 2.35
N PRO A 104 -4.14 5.44 2.39
CA PRO A 104 -4.23 6.40 1.30
C PRO A 104 -2.92 6.54 0.50
N PRO A 105 -2.89 6.93 -0.78
CA PRO A 105 -3.97 7.49 -1.60
C PRO A 105 -4.69 6.52 -2.54
N GLY A 106 -4.50 5.21 -2.45
CA GLY A 106 -5.08 4.22 -3.35
C GLY A 106 -4.13 3.83 -4.49
N ILE A 107 -2.85 3.64 -4.18
CA ILE A 107 -1.84 3.18 -5.14
C ILE A 107 -2.01 1.67 -5.33
N PRO A 108 -2.23 1.18 -6.56
CA PRO A 108 -2.28 -0.26 -6.81
C PRO A 108 -0.90 -0.86 -6.58
N MET A 109 -0.83 -1.85 -5.70
CA MET A 109 0.39 -2.63 -5.41
C MET A 109 0.43 -3.90 -6.25
N LEU A 110 -0.73 -4.43 -6.60
CA LEU A 110 -0.89 -5.67 -7.32
C LEU A 110 -2.22 -5.66 -8.06
N VAL A 111 -2.24 -6.23 -9.27
CA VAL A 111 -3.46 -6.42 -10.05
C VAL A 111 -3.63 -7.91 -10.40
N PRO A 112 -4.86 -8.37 -10.72
CA PRO A 112 -5.08 -9.75 -11.13
C PRO A 112 -4.21 -10.12 -12.34
N GLY A 113 -3.58 -11.28 -12.28
CA GLY A 113 -2.70 -11.79 -13.33
C GLY A 113 -1.22 -11.47 -13.15
N GLU A 114 -0.86 -10.71 -12.14
CA GLU A 114 0.53 -10.47 -11.77
C GLU A 114 1.06 -11.54 -10.82
N ARG A 115 2.31 -11.94 -11.01
CA ARG A 115 3.01 -12.82 -10.08
C ARG A 115 3.46 -12.05 -8.85
N ILE A 116 3.16 -12.59 -7.68
CA ILE A 116 3.57 -12.04 -6.40
C ILE A 116 5.02 -12.41 -6.16
N THR A 117 5.92 -11.46 -6.35
CA THR A 117 7.36 -11.65 -6.12
C THR A 117 7.70 -11.55 -4.63
N ALA A 118 8.91 -12.02 -4.25
CA ALA A 118 9.42 -11.82 -2.89
C ALA A 118 9.42 -10.35 -2.47
N GLN A 119 9.76 -9.44 -3.39
CA GLN A 119 9.75 -8.00 -3.14
C GLN A 119 8.34 -7.48 -2.84
N ILE A 120 7.33 -7.89 -3.63
CA ILE A 120 5.93 -7.51 -3.39
C ILE A 120 5.48 -8.02 -2.02
N ARG A 121 5.76 -9.29 -1.69
CA ARG A 121 5.44 -9.87 -0.39
C ARG A 121 6.09 -9.10 0.78
N GLU A 122 7.36 -8.70 0.62
CA GLU A 122 8.08 -7.90 1.61
C GLU A 122 7.47 -6.50 1.78
N HIS A 123 7.02 -5.87 0.69
CA HIS A 123 6.30 -4.61 0.75
C HIS A 123 4.98 -4.75 1.50
N PHE A 124 4.18 -5.79 1.23
CA PHE A 124 2.96 -6.06 1.99
C PHE A 124 3.25 -6.17 3.48
N GLN A 125 4.24 -6.98 3.85
CA GLN A 125 4.63 -7.14 5.24
C GLN A 125 5.07 -5.82 5.88
N TRP A 126 5.90 -5.05 5.18
CA TRP A 126 6.40 -3.75 5.64
C TRP A 126 5.27 -2.75 5.90
N TYR A 127 4.29 -2.68 4.99
CA TYR A 127 3.14 -1.79 5.15
C TYR A 127 2.20 -2.25 6.27
N MET A 128 1.92 -3.54 6.38
CA MET A 128 1.07 -4.10 7.44
C MET A 128 1.67 -3.86 8.84
N GLU A 129 2.98 -3.95 8.99
CA GLU A 129 3.68 -3.68 10.25
C GLU A 129 3.61 -2.18 10.67
N ARG A 130 3.25 -1.28 9.76
CA ARG A 130 3.20 0.18 9.94
C ARG A 130 1.81 0.79 9.90
N THR A 131 0.81 0.00 10.17
CA THR A 131 -0.60 0.46 10.21
C THR A 131 -1.16 1.03 8.91
N TYR A 132 -0.54 0.72 7.76
CA TYR A 132 -1.15 1.00 6.47
C TYR A 132 -2.21 -0.06 6.16
N GLU A 133 -3.32 0.38 5.58
CA GLU A 133 -4.37 -0.53 5.15
C GLU A 133 -4.13 -0.99 3.71
N ILE A 134 -4.13 -2.29 3.50
CA ILE A 134 -4.16 -2.89 2.18
C ILE A 134 -5.62 -3.16 1.85
N GLN A 135 -6.15 -2.43 0.88
CA GLN A 135 -7.54 -2.51 0.44
C GLN A 135 -7.65 -3.23 -0.90
N GLY A 136 -8.88 -3.58 -1.29
CA GLY A 136 -9.18 -4.28 -2.53
C GLY A 136 -9.14 -5.80 -2.41
N VAL A 137 -8.62 -6.32 -1.30
CA VAL A 137 -8.67 -7.75 -0.97
C VAL A 137 -10.00 -8.09 -0.29
N GLU A 138 -10.58 -9.24 -0.65
CA GLU A 138 -11.87 -9.66 -0.09
C GLU A 138 -11.76 -10.02 1.41
N LYS A 139 -10.60 -10.54 1.83
CA LYS A 139 -10.35 -10.97 3.19
C LYS A 139 -9.12 -10.28 3.77
N GLU A 140 -9.29 -9.52 4.84
CA GLU A 140 -8.21 -8.81 5.51
C GLU A 140 -7.03 -9.74 5.87
N GLY A 141 -5.81 -9.34 5.50
CA GLY A 141 -4.58 -10.09 5.72
C GLY A 141 -4.36 -11.26 4.77
N TYR A 142 -5.28 -11.51 3.85
CA TYR A 142 -5.21 -12.56 2.83
C TYR A 142 -5.32 -11.95 1.44
N ILE A 143 -4.96 -12.74 0.44
CA ILE A 143 -5.18 -12.43 -0.96
C ILE A 143 -5.65 -13.69 -1.68
N GLU A 144 -6.62 -13.54 -2.56
CA GLU A 144 -7.00 -14.62 -3.45
C GLU A 144 -5.97 -14.75 -4.57
N VAL A 145 -5.54 -15.97 -4.81
CA VAL A 145 -4.52 -16.31 -5.80
C VAL A 145 -4.97 -17.47 -6.66
N TRP A 146 -4.38 -17.55 -7.86
CA TRP A 146 -4.51 -18.72 -8.71
C TRP A 146 -3.23 -19.55 -8.66
N THR A 147 -3.38 -20.86 -8.41
CA THR A 147 -2.26 -21.77 -8.09
C THR A 147 -1.73 -22.54 -9.29
N HIS A 148 -2.40 -22.46 -10.44
CA HIS A 148 -2.06 -23.24 -11.64
C HIS A 148 -1.27 -22.41 -12.68
N GLY A 149 -0.64 -21.33 -12.25
CA GLY A 149 0.17 -20.46 -13.08
C GLY A 149 1.67 -20.72 -13.02
#